data_305ff3d7c7c35fa736e04b749103a62f
#
_entry.id   305ff3d7c7c35fa736e04b749103a62f
#
_cell.length_a   1.000
_cell.length_b   1.000
_cell.length_c   1.000
_cell.angle_alpha   90.00
_cell.angle_beta   90.00
_cell.angle_gamma   90.00
#
_symmetry.space_group_name_H-M   'P 1'
#
loop_
_entity.id
_entity.type
_entity.pdbx_description
1 polymer ?
#
loop_
_entity_poly.entity_id
_entity_poly.type
_entity_poly.pdbx_seq_one_letter_code
_entity_poly.pdbx_strand_id
1 'polypeptide(L)'
;MLKPNHSITRFVLLFLLIAINSFSQTFFKYKISKPFCVFNFMETSIGSHGTSKTLEKFIHENTKNDNEFGKLCEEYKKINLYNQFKFDGFPEDRNNYGNSFDIISMNAVNSSNLEEFKQKNLGLITISDNEKLYEILKNAEKKYDKIIWRESDKKLISHLEELSKYEKSNASIFQKFNHFYDSSWTEKTPFNVVIYPILGSKGNTTATPHINALCVSILTEDKDRIGVNGVALHEMCHVLYQNQSKEVQIQLDNYFKENQSIYSKQAYTYINEALATALGNGYAYKEINGKLDESEWYDDETINGFAKAIYPLVEDYLQKNKTIDKEFIDKSIQLFSEKFPNSIYNYAQSLNKTIVYYDDFEGNELVNQLSNYFQISNINQSSPILHPYSIESITENNNNQFFIIDSNQNDTLKSLSEYFPEIKEVKFEKIPLNLSLIDNKKRTIIMLVLNNKSELDLQLKKMKENQFFNSKQLIQN
;
A
#
# COMPACT_ATOMS: atom_id res chain seq x y z
N MET A 1 32.69 -36.22 52.87
CA MET A 1 32.55 -34.93 52.08
C MET A 1 33.13 -35.14 50.69
N LEU A 2 32.26 -35.29 49.69
CA LEU A 2 32.68 -35.44 48.29
C LEU A 2 33.01 -34.02 47.73
N LYS A 3 34.24 -33.86 47.23
CA LYS A 3 34.69 -32.62 46.59
C LYS A 3 33.90 -32.43 45.27
N PRO A 4 33.36 -31.26 44.98
CA PRO A 4 32.65 -31.04 43.73
C PRO A 4 33.64 -31.13 42.56
N ASN A 5 33.23 -31.89 41.55
CA ASN A 5 34.02 -32.15 40.34
C ASN A 5 33.99 -30.93 39.42
N HIS A 6 34.98 -30.05 39.52
CA HIS A 6 35.09 -28.78 38.78
C HIS A 6 35.07 -28.95 37.25
N SER A 7 35.28 -30.17 36.75
CA SER A 7 35.23 -30.50 35.34
C SER A 7 33.78 -30.50 34.82
N ILE A 8 32.82 -31.06 35.57
CA ILE A 8 31.41 -31.15 35.19
C ILE A 8 30.76 -29.74 35.17
N THR A 9 31.11 -28.90 36.17
CA THR A 9 30.58 -27.53 36.26
C THR A 9 31.07 -26.67 35.09
N ARG A 10 32.30 -26.84 34.61
CA ARG A 10 32.80 -26.12 33.43
C ARG A 10 32.15 -26.59 32.14
N PHE A 11 31.85 -27.89 32.00
CA PHE A 11 31.13 -28.41 30.83
C PHE A 11 29.67 -27.92 30.76
N VAL A 12 28.96 -27.88 31.88
CA VAL A 12 27.59 -27.37 31.98
C VAL A 12 27.55 -25.88 31.71
N LEU A 13 28.51 -25.09 32.20
CA LEU A 13 28.60 -23.64 31.87
C LEU A 13 28.93 -23.39 30.39
N LEU A 14 29.79 -24.24 29.79
CA LEU A 14 30.11 -24.13 28.36
C LEU A 14 28.90 -24.52 27.49
N PHE A 15 28.12 -25.51 27.85
CA PHE A 15 26.86 -25.88 27.16
C PHE A 15 25.79 -24.84 27.34
N LEU A 16 25.66 -24.21 28.52
CA LEU A 16 24.75 -23.08 28.74
C LEU A 16 25.15 -21.84 27.91
N LEU A 17 26.44 -21.52 27.81
CA LEU A 17 26.95 -20.43 26.97
C LEU A 17 26.76 -20.69 25.46
N ILE A 18 26.92 -21.94 25.02
CA ILE A 18 26.64 -22.35 23.64
C ILE A 18 25.14 -22.34 23.36
N ALA A 19 24.29 -22.78 24.29
CA ALA A 19 22.83 -22.72 24.16
C ALA A 19 22.30 -21.27 24.12
N ILE A 20 22.89 -20.34 24.89
CA ILE A 20 22.52 -18.94 24.87
C ILE A 20 22.92 -18.24 23.54
N ASN A 21 24.02 -18.66 22.91
CA ASN A 21 24.46 -18.15 21.62
C ASN A 21 23.73 -18.78 20.41
N SER A 22 23.01 -19.89 20.61
CA SER A 22 22.37 -20.63 19.51
C SER A 22 20.96 -20.15 19.17
N PHE A 23 20.39 -19.18 19.88
CA PHE A 23 19.02 -18.69 19.67
C PHE A 23 18.90 -17.17 19.53
N SER A 24 19.90 -16.50 18.97
CA SER A 24 19.67 -15.17 18.42
C SER A 24 19.25 -15.31 16.97
N GLN A 25 18.06 -15.85 16.74
CA GLN A 25 17.41 -15.69 15.45
C GLN A 25 17.16 -14.20 15.29
N THR A 26 17.88 -13.56 14.38
CA THR A 26 17.68 -12.12 14.09
C THR A 26 16.24 -11.95 13.61
N PHE A 27 15.46 -11.24 14.41
CA PHE A 27 14.02 -11.01 14.13
C PHE A 27 13.79 -10.21 12.84
N PHE A 28 14.77 -9.40 12.44
CA PHE A 28 14.75 -8.58 11.25
C PHE A 28 15.99 -8.88 10.42
N LYS A 29 15.83 -9.36 9.19
CA LYS A 29 16.95 -9.84 8.38
C LYS A 29 16.91 -9.26 6.97
N TYR A 30 17.98 -8.55 6.61
CA TYR A 30 18.20 -8.12 5.23
C TYR A 30 18.75 -9.29 4.39
N LYS A 31 18.31 -9.36 3.15
CA LYS A 31 18.77 -10.39 2.21
C LYS A 31 18.62 -9.94 0.75
N ILE A 32 19.28 -10.65 -0.14
CA ILE A 32 19.06 -10.60 -1.57
C ILE A 32 18.46 -11.95 -1.98
N SER A 33 17.36 -11.93 -2.72
CA SER A 33 16.74 -13.13 -3.28
C SER A 33 16.71 -13.05 -4.81
N LYS A 34 17.52 -13.86 -5.46
CA LYS A 34 17.53 -13.92 -6.93
C LYS A 34 16.18 -14.37 -7.50
N PRO A 35 15.49 -15.40 -6.94
CA PRO A 35 14.16 -15.77 -7.39
C PRO A 35 13.17 -14.63 -7.30
N PHE A 36 13.17 -13.85 -6.21
CA PHE A 36 12.31 -12.67 -6.10
C PHE A 36 12.68 -11.60 -7.13
N CYS A 37 13.96 -11.30 -7.32
CA CYS A 37 14.40 -10.32 -8.31
C CYS A 37 13.92 -10.68 -9.73
N VAL A 38 13.98 -11.96 -10.11
CA VAL A 38 13.51 -12.43 -11.42
C VAL A 38 11.99 -12.40 -11.51
N PHE A 39 11.29 -12.77 -10.45
CA PHE A 39 9.84 -12.67 -10.37
C PHE A 39 9.37 -11.22 -10.50
N ASN A 40 9.93 -10.31 -9.72
CA ASN A 40 9.63 -8.87 -9.79
C ASN A 40 10.02 -8.25 -11.15
N PHE A 41 11.07 -8.76 -11.80
CA PHE A 41 11.43 -8.35 -13.15
C PHE A 41 10.31 -8.66 -14.16
N MET A 42 9.69 -9.84 -14.07
CA MET A 42 8.55 -10.18 -14.93
C MET A 42 7.32 -9.33 -14.61
N GLU A 43 6.98 -9.13 -13.33
CA GLU A 43 5.90 -8.23 -12.91
C GLU A 43 6.10 -6.82 -13.47
N THR A 44 7.31 -6.27 -13.33
CA THR A 44 7.66 -4.95 -13.87
C THR A 44 7.60 -4.91 -15.39
N SER A 45 8.02 -6.00 -16.07
CA SER A 45 8.02 -6.07 -17.54
C SER A 45 6.62 -6.04 -18.16
N ILE A 46 5.61 -6.50 -17.42
CA ILE A 46 4.20 -6.46 -17.86
C ILE A 46 3.44 -5.24 -17.33
N GLY A 47 4.10 -4.34 -16.60
CA GLY A 47 3.50 -3.13 -16.05
C GLY A 47 2.54 -3.38 -14.89
N SER A 48 2.78 -4.41 -14.07
CA SER A 48 1.95 -4.70 -12.89
C SER A 48 1.89 -3.51 -11.93
N HIS A 49 0.76 -3.35 -11.26
CA HIS A 49 0.57 -2.29 -10.27
C HIS A 49 1.60 -2.42 -9.13
N GLY A 50 2.08 -1.27 -8.63
CA GLY A 50 3.05 -1.21 -7.53
C GLY A 50 4.52 -1.43 -7.94
N THR A 51 4.80 -1.69 -9.24
CA THR A 51 6.18 -1.81 -9.74
C THR A 51 6.81 -0.45 -10.06
N SER A 52 8.16 -0.38 -10.01
CA SER A 52 8.89 0.85 -10.31
C SER A 52 8.77 1.27 -11.77
N LYS A 53 8.25 2.48 -12.01
CA LYS A 53 8.18 3.06 -13.37
C LYS A 53 9.56 3.31 -13.98
N THR A 54 10.58 3.56 -13.16
CA THR A 54 11.96 3.68 -13.62
C THR A 54 12.50 2.35 -14.13
N LEU A 55 12.25 1.27 -13.38
CA LEU A 55 12.65 -0.08 -13.78
C LEU A 55 11.88 -0.55 -15.00
N GLU A 56 10.56 -0.30 -15.05
CA GLU A 56 9.70 -0.61 -16.20
C GLU A 56 10.23 0.04 -17.49
N LYS A 57 10.49 1.34 -17.44
CA LYS A 57 11.08 2.09 -18.58
C LYS A 57 12.43 1.52 -19.01
N PHE A 58 13.31 1.23 -18.05
CA PHE A 58 14.63 0.64 -18.32
C PHE A 58 14.51 -0.72 -19.02
N ILE A 59 13.64 -1.60 -18.52
CA ILE A 59 13.39 -2.92 -19.11
C ILE A 59 12.86 -2.76 -20.55
N HIS A 60 11.84 -1.90 -20.73
CA HIS A 60 11.26 -1.67 -22.05
C HIS A 60 12.30 -1.18 -23.07
N GLU A 61 13.14 -0.21 -22.71
CA GLU A 61 14.19 0.32 -23.58
C GLU A 61 15.21 -0.75 -23.99
N ASN A 62 15.52 -1.70 -23.09
CA ASN A 62 16.51 -2.77 -23.33
C ASN A 62 15.90 -4.03 -23.96
N THR A 63 14.58 -4.11 -24.09
CA THR A 63 13.88 -5.30 -24.62
C THR A 63 12.96 -5.01 -25.80
N LYS A 64 12.78 -3.74 -26.21
CA LYS A 64 11.83 -3.31 -27.26
C LYS A 64 11.93 -4.04 -28.60
N ASN A 65 13.12 -4.56 -28.94
CA ASN A 65 13.37 -5.31 -30.18
C ASN A 65 13.54 -6.83 -29.93
N ASP A 66 13.22 -7.31 -28.73
CA ASP A 66 13.35 -8.71 -28.35
C ASP A 66 11.99 -9.42 -28.45
N ASN A 67 11.69 -9.94 -29.64
CA ASN A 67 10.43 -10.63 -29.90
C ASN A 67 10.23 -11.89 -29.04
N GLU A 68 11.31 -12.57 -28.64
CA GLU A 68 11.22 -13.75 -27.77
C GLU A 68 10.83 -13.34 -26.34
N PHE A 69 11.43 -12.28 -25.84
CA PHE A 69 11.05 -11.74 -24.53
C PHE A 69 9.62 -11.17 -24.53
N GLY A 70 9.21 -10.50 -25.61
CA GLY A 70 7.82 -10.04 -25.78
C GLY A 70 6.81 -11.20 -25.70
N LYS A 71 7.08 -12.33 -26.38
CA LYS A 71 6.24 -13.53 -26.25
C LYS A 71 6.21 -14.08 -24.82
N LEU A 72 7.35 -14.05 -24.15
CA LEU A 72 7.44 -14.50 -22.76
C LEU A 72 6.55 -13.66 -21.83
N CYS A 73 6.52 -12.34 -22.02
CA CYS A 73 5.63 -11.43 -21.28
C CYS A 73 4.14 -11.74 -21.56
N GLU A 74 3.78 -12.00 -22.82
CA GLU A 74 2.39 -12.36 -23.16
C GLU A 74 1.96 -13.71 -22.59
N GLU A 75 2.86 -14.70 -22.50
CA GLU A 75 2.56 -15.97 -21.82
C GLU A 75 2.46 -15.79 -20.29
N TYR A 76 3.28 -14.93 -19.71
CA TYR A 76 3.22 -14.60 -18.27
C TYR A 76 1.88 -13.98 -17.89
N LYS A 77 1.35 -13.04 -18.67
CA LYS A 77 0.05 -12.40 -18.43
C LYS A 77 -1.13 -13.37 -18.37
N LYS A 78 -0.99 -14.56 -18.97
CA LYS A 78 -2.05 -15.58 -18.97
C LYS A 78 -2.09 -16.41 -17.69
N ILE A 79 -1.11 -16.29 -16.81
CA ILE A 79 -1.04 -17.04 -15.56
C ILE A 79 -1.86 -16.31 -14.52
N ASN A 80 -2.83 -16.98 -13.90
CA ASN A 80 -3.57 -16.42 -12.77
C ASN A 80 -2.78 -16.62 -11.48
N LEU A 81 -2.06 -15.56 -11.06
CA LEU A 81 -1.33 -15.54 -9.79
C LEU A 81 -2.18 -14.99 -8.64
N TYR A 82 -3.36 -14.43 -8.93
CA TYR A 82 -4.14 -13.63 -7.99
C TYR A 82 -5.48 -14.29 -7.67
N ASN A 83 -5.49 -15.13 -6.64
CA ASN A 83 -6.71 -15.67 -6.06
C ASN A 83 -6.93 -15.00 -4.70
N GLN A 84 -8.02 -14.25 -4.58
CA GLN A 84 -8.35 -13.48 -3.39
C GLN A 84 -9.26 -14.28 -2.47
N PHE A 85 -9.04 -14.15 -1.16
CA PHE A 85 -9.91 -14.67 -0.11
C PHE A 85 -10.15 -13.59 0.94
N LYS A 86 -11.39 -13.52 1.42
CA LYS A 86 -11.85 -12.52 2.39
C LYS A 86 -11.99 -13.17 3.77
N PHE A 87 -11.61 -12.44 4.79
CA PHE A 87 -11.85 -12.81 6.18
C PHE A 87 -13.11 -12.11 6.70
N ASP A 88 -14.07 -12.88 7.21
CA ASP A 88 -15.34 -12.33 7.66
C ASP A 88 -15.26 -11.65 9.03
N GLY A 89 -16.09 -10.62 9.18
CA GLY A 89 -16.35 -9.95 10.46
C GLY A 89 -15.30 -8.90 10.85
N PHE A 90 -14.42 -8.51 9.95
CA PHE A 90 -13.55 -7.35 10.09
C PHE A 90 -14.25 -6.08 9.56
N PRO A 91 -13.82 -4.88 10.00
CA PRO A 91 -14.34 -3.64 9.46
C PRO A 91 -14.14 -3.54 7.94
N GLU A 92 -15.11 -2.98 7.23
CA GLU A 92 -15.07 -2.83 5.77
C GLU A 92 -13.88 -1.97 5.30
N ASP A 93 -13.54 -0.95 6.09
CA ASP A 93 -12.44 -0.03 5.80
C ASP A 93 -11.04 -0.60 6.10
N ARG A 94 -10.96 -1.84 6.62
CA ARG A 94 -9.71 -2.56 6.84
C ARG A 94 -9.54 -3.60 5.75
N ASN A 95 -8.42 -3.60 5.07
CA ASN A 95 -8.11 -4.57 4.01
C ASN A 95 -7.89 -5.98 4.58
N ASN A 96 -8.99 -6.69 4.86
CA ASN A 96 -8.94 -8.05 5.40
C ASN A 96 -9.08 -9.08 4.28
N TYR A 97 -8.23 -8.92 3.28
CA TYR A 97 -8.06 -9.87 2.19
C TYR A 97 -6.69 -10.52 2.30
N GLY A 98 -6.65 -11.84 2.09
CA GLY A 98 -5.44 -12.52 1.69
C GLY A 98 -5.50 -12.79 0.19
N ASN A 99 -4.37 -12.92 -0.44
CA ASN A 99 -4.29 -13.30 -1.83
C ASN A 99 -3.10 -14.25 -2.07
N SER A 100 -3.19 -15.06 -3.12
CA SER A 100 -2.12 -16.01 -3.46
C SER A 100 -0.85 -15.30 -3.92
N PHE A 101 -0.95 -14.10 -4.50
CA PHE A 101 0.20 -13.33 -4.97
C PHE A 101 1.15 -12.94 -3.83
N ASP A 102 0.62 -12.53 -2.66
CA ASP A 102 1.46 -12.22 -1.49
C ASP A 102 2.20 -13.45 -0.99
N ILE A 103 1.54 -14.62 -0.99
CA ILE A 103 2.18 -15.89 -0.58
C ILE A 103 3.26 -16.30 -1.61
N ILE A 104 2.97 -16.16 -2.91
CA ILE A 104 3.92 -16.44 -4.00
C ILE A 104 5.13 -15.51 -3.88
N SER A 105 4.92 -14.21 -3.67
CA SER A 105 5.99 -13.22 -3.50
C SER A 105 6.85 -13.54 -2.27
N MET A 106 6.23 -13.86 -1.13
CA MET A 106 6.92 -14.32 0.07
C MET A 106 7.72 -15.61 -0.19
N ASN A 107 7.18 -16.56 -0.95
CA ASN A 107 7.87 -17.78 -1.33
C ASN A 107 9.08 -17.49 -2.24
N ALA A 108 8.97 -16.53 -3.17
CA ALA A 108 10.10 -16.10 -3.99
C ALA A 108 11.22 -15.49 -3.14
N VAL A 109 10.87 -14.65 -2.16
CA VAL A 109 11.82 -14.08 -1.18
C VAL A 109 12.54 -15.16 -0.39
N ASN A 110 11.83 -16.22 0.01
CA ASN A 110 12.33 -17.26 0.90
C ASN A 110 12.92 -18.49 0.18
N SER A 111 13.06 -18.42 -1.15
CA SER A 111 13.67 -19.49 -1.96
C SER A 111 15.10 -19.16 -2.34
N SER A 112 15.94 -20.19 -2.37
CA SER A 112 17.36 -20.10 -2.77
C SER A 112 17.53 -20.16 -4.30
N ASN A 113 16.56 -20.74 -5.01
CA ASN A 113 16.55 -20.89 -6.46
C ASN A 113 15.11 -21.05 -6.97
N LEU A 114 14.92 -21.00 -8.29
CA LEU A 114 13.61 -21.11 -8.94
C LEU A 114 12.95 -22.49 -8.75
N GLU A 115 13.71 -23.55 -8.58
CA GLU A 115 13.17 -24.91 -8.32
C GLU A 115 12.52 -24.96 -6.93
N GLU A 116 13.19 -24.45 -5.90
CA GLU A 116 12.62 -24.33 -4.56
C GLU A 116 11.39 -23.43 -4.56
N PHE A 117 11.43 -22.32 -5.32
CA PHE A 117 10.28 -21.42 -5.50
C PHE A 117 9.08 -22.16 -6.09
N LYS A 118 9.28 -22.92 -7.18
CA LYS A 118 8.25 -23.76 -7.78
C LYS A 118 7.63 -24.74 -6.76
N GLN A 119 8.47 -25.42 -5.97
CA GLN A 119 8.01 -26.37 -4.96
C GLN A 119 7.15 -25.70 -3.89
N LYS A 120 7.53 -24.52 -3.42
CA LYS A 120 6.78 -23.77 -2.41
C LYS A 120 5.43 -23.26 -2.90
N ASN A 121 5.24 -23.12 -4.19
CA ASN A 121 3.99 -22.66 -4.80
C ASN A 121 2.99 -23.79 -5.09
N LEU A 122 3.32 -25.04 -4.79
CA LEU A 122 2.40 -26.17 -4.96
C LEU A 122 1.13 -25.96 -4.12
N GLY A 123 -0.03 -26.01 -4.77
CA GLY A 123 -1.34 -25.81 -4.15
C GLY A 123 -1.82 -24.35 -4.05
N LEU A 124 -0.98 -23.35 -4.40
CA LEU A 124 -1.39 -21.94 -4.45
C LEU A 124 -2.02 -21.55 -5.79
N ILE A 125 -1.49 -22.15 -6.85
CA ILE A 125 -1.98 -22.03 -8.24
C ILE A 125 -2.09 -23.40 -8.85
N THR A 126 -2.68 -23.51 -10.05
CA THR A 126 -2.78 -24.80 -10.73
C THR A 126 -1.40 -25.38 -11.03
N ILE A 127 -1.29 -26.70 -11.11
CA ILE A 127 -0.01 -27.36 -11.47
C ILE A 127 0.48 -26.87 -12.83
N SER A 128 -0.43 -26.73 -13.81
CA SER A 128 -0.11 -26.22 -15.14
C SER A 128 0.46 -24.80 -15.10
N ASP A 129 -0.14 -23.92 -14.30
CA ASP A 129 0.33 -22.52 -14.18
C ASP A 129 1.65 -22.45 -13.42
N ASN A 130 1.85 -23.29 -12.41
CA ASN A 130 3.12 -23.36 -11.67
C ASN A 130 4.28 -23.84 -12.56
N GLU A 131 4.04 -24.86 -13.42
CA GLU A 131 5.02 -25.31 -14.41
C GLU A 131 5.34 -24.20 -15.42
N LYS A 132 4.32 -23.52 -15.96
CA LYS A 132 4.52 -22.41 -16.90
C LYS A 132 5.29 -21.26 -16.25
N LEU A 133 4.91 -20.88 -15.02
CA LEU A 133 5.60 -19.83 -14.25
C LEU A 133 7.09 -20.17 -14.13
N TYR A 134 7.42 -21.39 -13.73
CA TYR A 134 8.80 -21.82 -13.58
C TYR A 134 9.59 -21.71 -14.89
N GLU A 135 9.07 -22.22 -16.01
CA GLU A 135 9.75 -22.19 -17.30
C GLU A 135 9.91 -20.74 -17.83
N ILE A 136 8.91 -19.88 -17.59
CA ILE A 136 8.98 -18.47 -17.94
C ILE A 136 10.07 -17.77 -17.13
N LEU A 137 10.09 -17.95 -15.81
CA LEU A 137 11.09 -17.32 -14.93
C LEU A 137 12.52 -17.80 -15.23
N LYS A 138 12.70 -19.09 -15.57
CA LYS A 138 14.00 -19.64 -15.96
C LYS A 138 14.53 -19.01 -17.26
N ASN A 139 13.66 -18.71 -18.21
CA ASN A 139 14.02 -18.00 -19.43
C ASN A 139 14.24 -16.49 -19.17
N ALA A 140 13.41 -15.87 -18.35
CA ALA A 140 13.54 -14.47 -17.95
C ALA A 140 14.81 -14.20 -17.14
N GLU A 141 15.26 -15.16 -16.32
CA GLU A 141 16.50 -15.05 -15.54
C GLU A 141 17.72 -14.75 -16.40
N LYS A 142 17.82 -15.39 -17.58
CA LYS A 142 18.92 -15.14 -18.53
C LYS A 142 18.93 -13.69 -19.04
N LYS A 143 17.74 -13.13 -19.25
CA LYS A 143 17.59 -11.73 -19.67
C LYS A 143 17.90 -10.78 -18.51
N TYR A 144 17.34 -11.04 -17.36
CA TYR A 144 17.59 -10.30 -16.12
C TYR A 144 19.10 -10.24 -15.80
N ASP A 145 19.79 -11.37 -15.89
CA ASP A 145 21.23 -11.46 -15.67
C ASP A 145 22.02 -10.57 -16.63
N LYS A 146 21.61 -10.53 -17.88
CA LYS A 146 22.31 -9.75 -18.90
C LYS A 146 22.15 -8.24 -18.71
N ILE A 147 20.94 -7.77 -18.36
CA ILE A 147 20.64 -6.33 -18.41
C ILE A 147 20.62 -5.66 -17.03
N ILE A 148 20.50 -6.42 -15.94
CA ILE A 148 20.41 -5.85 -14.58
C ILE A 148 21.45 -6.47 -13.65
N TRP A 149 21.46 -7.79 -13.49
CA TRP A 149 22.19 -8.46 -12.42
C TRP A 149 23.69 -8.21 -12.49
N ARG A 150 24.31 -8.34 -13.66
CA ARG A 150 25.75 -8.17 -13.85
C ARG A 150 26.29 -6.81 -13.43
N GLU A 151 25.45 -5.78 -13.51
CA GLU A 151 25.82 -4.41 -13.15
C GLU A 151 25.50 -4.07 -11.69
N SER A 152 24.62 -4.86 -11.07
CA SER A 152 24.05 -4.55 -9.76
C SER A 152 24.50 -5.47 -8.62
N ASP A 153 24.91 -6.72 -8.90
CA ASP A 153 25.18 -7.74 -7.89
C ASP A 153 26.16 -7.29 -6.80
N LYS A 154 27.32 -6.75 -7.19
CA LYS A 154 28.33 -6.29 -6.25
C LYS A 154 27.87 -5.08 -5.43
N LYS A 155 27.11 -4.18 -6.06
CA LYS A 155 26.55 -3.00 -5.39
C LYS A 155 25.49 -3.42 -4.37
N LEU A 156 24.61 -4.36 -4.75
CA LEU A 156 23.63 -4.91 -3.83
C LEU A 156 24.26 -5.61 -2.63
N ILE A 157 25.34 -6.36 -2.83
CA ILE A 157 26.10 -6.99 -1.72
C ILE A 157 26.63 -5.90 -0.78
N SER A 158 27.21 -4.81 -1.30
CA SER A 158 27.66 -3.70 -0.48
C SER A 158 26.51 -3.02 0.27
N HIS A 159 25.35 -2.82 -0.38
CA HIS A 159 24.16 -2.30 0.29
C HIS A 159 23.67 -3.25 1.40
N LEU A 160 23.65 -4.55 1.14
CA LEU A 160 23.27 -5.57 2.12
C LEU A 160 24.14 -5.53 3.37
N GLU A 161 25.48 -5.46 3.20
CA GLU A 161 26.44 -5.38 4.31
C GLU A 161 26.21 -4.13 5.18
N GLU A 162 25.90 -3.01 4.56
CA GLU A 162 25.60 -1.77 5.28
C GLU A 162 24.26 -1.80 5.99
N LEU A 163 23.19 -2.28 5.34
CA LEU A 163 21.85 -2.37 5.91
C LEU A 163 21.77 -3.39 7.04
N SER A 164 22.51 -4.50 6.95
CA SER A 164 22.54 -5.53 7.99
C SER A 164 23.02 -5.02 9.34
N LYS A 165 23.73 -3.88 9.39
CA LYS A 165 24.14 -3.24 10.65
C LYS A 165 22.94 -2.75 11.48
N TYR A 166 21.78 -2.49 10.84
CA TYR A 166 20.57 -2.02 11.50
C TYR A 166 19.68 -3.15 12.04
N GLU A 167 19.93 -4.42 11.72
CA GLU A 167 19.07 -5.55 12.12
C GLU A 167 18.79 -5.60 13.62
N LYS A 168 19.80 -5.34 14.44
CA LYS A 168 19.67 -5.36 15.91
C LYS A 168 18.84 -4.17 16.42
N SER A 169 19.06 -2.96 15.91
CA SER A 169 18.28 -1.77 16.28
C SER A 169 16.84 -1.90 15.79
N ASN A 170 16.62 -2.44 14.60
CA ASN A 170 15.29 -2.69 14.05
C ASN A 170 14.48 -3.67 14.91
N ALA A 171 15.12 -4.69 15.49
CA ALA A 171 14.44 -5.58 16.43
C ALA A 171 13.92 -4.85 17.69
N SER A 172 14.69 -3.88 18.22
CA SER A 172 14.24 -3.04 19.32
C SER A 172 13.13 -2.07 18.92
N ILE A 173 13.22 -1.48 17.73
CA ILE A 173 12.19 -0.60 17.16
C ILE A 173 10.89 -1.37 16.93
N PHE A 174 10.98 -2.60 16.42
CA PHE A 174 9.82 -3.48 16.26
C PHE A 174 9.04 -3.66 17.56
N GLN A 175 9.71 -3.90 18.69
CA GLN A 175 9.03 -4.07 19.99
C GLN A 175 8.16 -2.87 20.33
N LYS A 176 8.69 -1.65 20.15
CA LYS A 176 7.98 -0.41 20.39
C LYS A 176 6.78 -0.26 19.45
N PHE A 177 6.96 -0.53 18.15
CA PHE A 177 5.91 -0.39 17.14
C PHE A 177 4.82 -1.45 17.29
N ASN A 178 5.22 -2.70 17.56
CA ASN A 178 4.28 -3.79 17.80
C ASN A 178 3.35 -3.49 18.99
N HIS A 179 3.92 -2.96 20.08
CA HIS A 179 3.15 -2.50 21.24
C HIS A 179 2.26 -1.30 20.89
N PHE A 180 2.80 -0.27 20.23
CA PHE A 180 2.05 0.91 19.83
C PHE A 180 0.81 0.58 18.98
N TYR A 181 0.96 -0.32 18.03
CA TYR A 181 -0.16 -0.80 17.20
C TYR A 181 -1.11 -1.77 17.92
N ASP A 182 -0.74 -2.29 19.08
CA ASP A 182 -1.42 -3.44 19.72
C ASP A 182 -1.59 -4.60 18.73
N SER A 183 -0.51 -4.92 18.02
CA SER A 183 -0.52 -5.92 16.96
C SER A 183 -0.37 -7.33 17.52
N SER A 184 -1.02 -8.29 16.90
CA SER A 184 -0.91 -9.72 17.21
C SER A 184 0.35 -10.38 16.60
N TRP A 185 1.20 -9.61 15.92
CA TRP A 185 2.41 -10.16 15.29
C TRP A 185 3.39 -10.70 16.33
N THR A 186 3.92 -11.89 16.08
CA THR A 186 4.79 -12.59 17.02
C THR A 186 6.25 -12.56 16.59
N GLU A 187 7.17 -12.45 17.55
CA GLU A 187 8.62 -12.58 17.34
C GLU A 187 9.06 -13.94 16.76
N LYS A 188 8.17 -14.93 16.76
CA LYS A 188 8.44 -16.23 16.13
C LYS A 188 8.41 -16.15 14.60
N THR A 189 7.86 -15.07 14.04
CA THR A 189 7.79 -14.85 12.61
C THR A 189 8.67 -13.65 12.23
N PRO A 190 9.95 -13.88 11.92
CA PRO A 190 10.88 -12.79 11.60
C PRO A 190 10.53 -12.13 10.29
N PHE A 191 10.84 -10.83 10.17
CA PHE A 191 10.77 -10.10 8.92
C PHE A 191 11.99 -10.37 8.04
N ASN A 192 11.75 -10.72 6.79
CA ASN A 192 12.77 -10.83 5.76
C ASN A 192 12.69 -9.60 4.85
N VAL A 193 13.68 -8.73 4.92
CA VAL A 193 13.77 -7.55 4.06
C VAL A 193 14.59 -7.91 2.84
N VAL A 194 13.93 -8.03 1.69
CA VAL A 194 14.64 -8.25 0.44
C VAL A 194 14.90 -6.93 -0.26
N ILE A 195 16.16 -6.68 -0.58
CA ILE A 195 16.54 -5.56 -1.43
C ILE A 195 16.71 -6.01 -2.88
N TYR A 196 16.23 -5.20 -3.83
CA TYR A 196 16.36 -5.46 -5.26
C TYR A 196 16.71 -4.18 -6.03
N PRO A 197 17.45 -4.30 -7.16
CA PRO A 197 18.12 -3.15 -7.75
C PRO A 197 17.23 -2.35 -8.71
N ILE A 198 17.36 -1.04 -8.65
CA ILE A 198 17.06 -0.10 -9.73
C ILE A 198 18.39 0.55 -10.13
N LEU A 199 18.77 0.43 -11.41
CA LEU A 199 20.06 0.93 -11.86
C LEU A 199 20.12 2.47 -11.85
N GLY A 200 21.21 3.02 -11.34
CA GLY A 200 21.48 4.45 -11.33
C GLY A 200 21.32 5.12 -9.97
N SER A 201 21.27 6.46 -9.99
CA SER A 201 21.23 7.33 -8.80
C SER A 201 19.91 8.09 -8.64
N LYS A 202 19.00 7.98 -9.61
CA LYS A 202 17.73 8.70 -9.62
C LYS A 202 16.62 7.80 -10.19
N GLY A 203 15.43 7.97 -9.68
CA GLY A 203 14.27 7.26 -10.20
C GLY A 203 13.24 6.98 -9.12
N ASN A 204 12.12 6.40 -9.56
CA ASN A 204 11.05 5.97 -8.69
C ASN A 204 11.42 4.63 -8.04
N THR A 205 11.56 4.64 -6.74
CA THR A 205 11.69 3.44 -5.89
C THR A 205 10.32 3.01 -5.39
N THR A 206 10.16 1.72 -5.12
CA THR A 206 8.95 1.16 -4.55
C THR A 206 9.30 0.21 -3.42
N ALA A 207 8.41 0.12 -2.45
CA ALA A 207 8.46 -0.90 -1.41
C ALA A 207 7.07 -1.53 -1.27
N THR A 208 7.03 -2.78 -0.87
CA THR A 208 5.75 -3.50 -0.70
C THR A 208 5.94 -4.63 0.30
N PRO A 209 5.05 -4.78 1.29
CA PRO A 209 5.05 -5.91 2.19
C PRO A 209 4.25 -7.07 1.59
N HIS A 210 4.82 -8.27 1.63
CA HIS A 210 4.14 -9.52 1.32
C HIS A 210 4.23 -10.44 2.55
N ILE A 211 3.25 -10.34 3.44
CA ILE A 211 3.20 -11.03 4.74
C ILE A 211 4.39 -10.60 5.61
N ASN A 212 5.42 -11.44 5.78
CA ASN A 212 6.64 -11.11 6.51
C ASN A 212 7.86 -10.80 5.60
N ALA A 213 7.64 -10.73 4.30
CA ALA A 213 8.64 -10.36 3.33
C ALA A 213 8.46 -8.89 2.95
N LEU A 214 9.40 -8.02 3.33
CA LEU A 214 9.40 -6.61 3.02
C LEU A 214 10.29 -6.41 1.79
N CYS A 215 9.70 -6.10 0.65
CA CYS A 215 10.40 -5.98 -0.63
C CYS A 215 10.71 -4.52 -0.92
N VAL A 216 11.98 -4.14 -0.86
CA VAL A 216 12.43 -2.75 -0.99
C VAL A 216 13.34 -2.60 -2.20
N SER A 217 12.95 -1.78 -3.15
CA SER A 217 13.82 -1.41 -4.26
C SER A 217 14.90 -0.42 -3.80
N ILE A 218 16.09 -0.55 -4.36
CA ILE A 218 17.18 0.35 -4.03
C ILE A 218 17.88 0.84 -5.33
N LEU A 219 18.08 2.14 -5.41
CA LEU A 219 18.93 2.70 -6.46
C LEU A 219 20.38 2.24 -6.23
N THR A 220 21.01 1.66 -7.24
CA THR A 220 22.36 1.06 -7.09
C THR A 220 23.43 2.06 -6.69
N GLU A 221 23.23 3.35 -6.93
CA GLU A 221 24.12 4.45 -6.55
C GLU A 221 23.66 5.21 -5.30
N ASP A 222 22.57 4.79 -4.67
CA ASP A 222 22.08 5.42 -3.45
C ASP A 222 23.10 5.30 -2.32
N LYS A 223 23.17 6.34 -1.49
CA LYS A 223 24.05 6.41 -0.31
C LYS A 223 23.27 6.52 1.01
N ASP A 224 21.99 6.80 0.94
CA ASP A 224 21.14 6.96 2.13
C ASP A 224 20.64 5.61 2.66
N ARG A 225 21.47 4.95 3.45
CA ARG A 225 21.12 3.66 4.09
C ARG A 225 20.09 3.80 5.20
N ILE A 226 20.10 4.95 5.87
CA ILE A 226 19.16 5.20 6.97
C ILE A 226 17.75 5.41 6.40
N GLY A 227 17.63 6.18 5.32
CA GLY A 227 16.36 6.34 4.61
C GLY A 227 15.81 5.02 4.07
N VAL A 228 16.65 4.20 3.40
CA VAL A 228 16.25 2.85 2.94
C VAL A 228 15.80 1.95 4.09
N ASN A 229 16.49 2.00 5.24
CA ASN A 229 16.08 1.27 6.44
C ASN A 229 14.75 1.81 6.99
N GLY A 230 14.55 3.12 6.97
CA GLY A 230 13.28 3.77 7.34
C GLY A 230 12.11 3.28 6.50
N VAL A 231 12.31 3.14 5.17
CA VAL A 231 11.32 2.56 4.25
C VAL A 231 11.01 1.11 4.60
N ALA A 232 12.01 0.28 4.93
CA ALA A 232 11.74 -1.10 5.35
C ALA A 232 10.91 -1.16 6.65
N LEU A 233 11.14 -0.24 7.59
CA LEU A 233 10.37 -0.15 8.83
C LEU A 233 8.97 0.45 8.60
N HIS A 234 8.80 1.32 7.60
CA HIS A 234 7.51 1.79 7.11
C HIS A 234 6.65 0.60 6.62
N GLU A 235 7.21 -0.27 5.77
CA GLU A 235 6.52 -1.47 5.30
C GLU A 235 6.17 -2.44 6.44
N MET A 236 7.04 -2.56 7.43
CA MET A 236 6.73 -3.32 8.64
C MET A 236 5.52 -2.74 9.39
N CYS A 237 5.38 -1.42 9.45
CA CYS A 237 4.24 -0.76 10.10
C CYS A 237 2.92 -1.15 9.44
N HIS A 238 2.86 -1.26 8.11
CA HIS A 238 1.67 -1.77 7.42
C HIS A 238 1.31 -3.19 7.85
N VAL A 239 2.30 -4.07 7.96
CA VAL A 239 2.09 -5.44 8.45
C VAL A 239 1.55 -5.44 9.88
N LEU A 240 2.12 -4.62 10.77
CA LEU A 240 1.68 -4.54 12.16
C LEU A 240 0.25 -3.99 12.28
N TYR A 241 -0.10 -2.97 11.50
CA TYR A 241 -1.43 -2.38 11.45
C TYR A 241 -2.48 -3.38 10.93
N GLN A 242 -2.15 -4.16 9.91
CA GLN A 242 -3.04 -5.20 9.36
C GLN A 242 -3.20 -6.40 10.31
N ASN A 243 -2.19 -6.69 11.12
CA ASN A 243 -2.18 -7.84 12.04
C ASN A 243 -2.62 -7.48 13.47
N GLN A 244 -3.33 -6.37 13.65
CA GLN A 244 -4.10 -6.14 14.88
C GLN A 244 -5.20 -7.19 15.01
N SER A 245 -5.57 -7.53 16.27
CA SER A 245 -6.69 -8.44 16.47
C SER A 245 -7.99 -7.86 15.87
N LYS A 246 -8.96 -8.71 15.59
CA LYS A 246 -10.26 -8.29 15.07
C LYS A 246 -10.93 -7.27 15.99
N GLU A 247 -10.83 -7.48 17.29
CA GLU A 247 -11.39 -6.60 18.33
C GLU A 247 -10.76 -5.22 18.28
N VAL A 248 -9.42 -5.14 18.18
CA VAL A 248 -8.68 -3.86 18.06
C VAL A 248 -9.07 -3.15 16.77
N GLN A 249 -9.16 -3.86 15.64
CA GLN A 249 -9.56 -3.27 14.37
C GLN A 249 -10.98 -2.70 14.41
N ILE A 250 -11.94 -3.43 15.00
CA ILE A 250 -13.32 -2.95 15.19
C ILE A 250 -13.33 -1.72 16.10
N GLN A 251 -12.54 -1.74 17.17
CA GLN A 251 -12.48 -0.64 18.13
C GLN A 251 -11.94 0.64 17.48
N LEU A 252 -10.85 0.54 16.71
CA LEU A 252 -10.27 1.69 15.99
C LEU A 252 -11.24 2.24 14.93
N ASP A 253 -11.90 1.36 14.17
CA ASP A 253 -12.94 1.73 13.21
C ASP A 253 -14.08 2.51 13.87
N ASN A 254 -14.53 2.05 15.05
CA ASN A 254 -15.57 2.72 15.83
C ASN A 254 -15.11 4.10 16.31
N TYR A 255 -13.86 4.29 16.73
CA TYR A 255 -13.36 5.60 17.14
C TYR A 255 -13.45 6.64 16.02
N PHE A 256 -13.14 6.24 14.78
CA PHE A 256 -13.32 7.11 13.60
C PHE A 256 -14.81 7.36 13.29
N LYS A 257 -15.65 6.33 13.34
CA LYS A 257 -17.09 6.44 13.01
C LYS A 257 -17.87 7.28 14.03
N GLU A 258 -17.54 7.18 15.31
CA GLU A 258 -18.19 7.91 16.40
C GLU A 258 -17.72 9.37 16.50
N ASN A 259 -16.55 9.70 15.98
CA ASN A 259 -16.02 11.07 16.00
C ASN A 259 -16.91 12.00 15.15
N GLN A 260 -17.34 13.12 15.71
CA GLN A 260 -18.29 14.06 15.10
C GLN A 260 -17.67 14.96 14.01
N SER A 261 -16.35 14.97 13.88
CA SER A 261 -15.65 15.76 12.86
C SER A 261 -16.02 15.31 11.45
N ILE A 262 -16.25 16.25 10.54
CA ILE A 262 -16.44 15.99 9.11
C ILE A 262 -15.15 15.48 8.44
N TYR A 263 -14.01 15.67 9.09
CA TYR A 263 -12.69 15.21 8.61
C TYR A 263 -12.37 13.77 9.02
N SER A 264 -13.17 13.17 9.93
CA SER A 264 -12.89 11.85 10.50
C SER A 264 -12.65 10.80 9.43
N LYS A 265 -13.49 10.78 8.41
CA LYS A 265 -13.43 9.81 7.31
C LYS A 265 -12.15 9.96 6.47
N GLN A 266 -11.77 11.20 6.14
CA GLN A 266 -10.54 11.44 5.39
C GLN A 266 -9.31 11.12 6.22
N ALA A 267 -9.28 11.54 7.50
CA ALA A 267 -8.21 11.15 8.41
C ALA A 267 -8.07 9.62 8.49
N TYR A 268 -9.20 8.88 8.51
CA TYR A 268 -9.17 7.41 8.48
C TYR A 268 -8.57 6.86 7.19
N THR A 269 -8.86 7.47 6.04
CA THR A 269 -8.28 7.04 4.76
C THR A 269 -6.75 7.14 4.75
N TYR A 270 -6.20 8.19 5.37
CA TYR A 270 -4.76 8.45 5.34
C TYR A 270 -3.98 7.94 6.56
N ILE A 271 -4.65 7.54 7.66
CA ILE A 271 -3.97 7.27 8.93
C ILE A 271 -2.95 6.14 8.85
N ASN A 272 -3.22 5.07 8.09
CA ASN A 272 -2.29 3.94 7.96
C ASN A 272 -0.95 4.38 7.35
N GLU A 273 -1.01 5.10 6.21
CA GLU A 273 0.19 5.63 5.55
C GLU A 273 0.90 6.69 6.40
N ALA A 274 0.13 7.58 7.03
CA ALA A 274 0.69 8.61 7.89
C ALA A 274 1.40 8.04 9.13
N LEU A 275 0.84 6.99 9.74
CA LEU A 275 1.48 6.29 10.85
C LEU A 275 2.74 5.56 10.40
N ALA A 276 2.68 4.82 9.29
CA ALA A 276 3.83 4.11 8.76
C ALA A 276 4.97 5.09 8.41
N THR A 277 4.64 6.24 7.81
CA THR A 277 5.59 7.30 7.50
C THR A 277 6.16 7.96 8.77
N ALA A 278 5.31 8.31 9.75
CA ALA A 278 5.76 8.93 11.01
C ALA A 278 6.66 8.00 11.82
N LEU A 279 6.36 6.69 11.82
CA LEU A 279 7.13 5.68 12.54
C LEU A 279 8.42 5.30 11.78
N GLY A 280 8.31 4.92 10.50
CA GLY A 280 9.45 4.45 9.71
C GLY A 280 10.40 5.56 9.30
N ASN A 281 9.87 6.58 8.62
CA ASN A 281 10.69 7.67 8.07
C ASN A 281 10.97 8.77 9.12
N GLY A 282 10.09 8.95 10.11
CA GLY A 282 10.29 9.89 11.21
C GLY A 282 11.04 9.28 12.41
N TYR A 283 10.33 8.46 13.22
CA TYR A 283 10.85 7.97 14.50
C TYR A 283 12.06 7.04 14.34
N ALA A 284 11.96 6.03 13.48
CA ALA A 284 13.07 5.09 13.30
C ALA A 284 14.29 5.75 12.67
N TYR A 285 14.10 6.66 11.72
CA TYR A 285 15.19 7.47 11.18
C TYR A 285 15.88 8.27 12.31
N LYS A 286 15.12 8.95 13.18
CA LYS A 286 15.65 9.71 14.31
C LYS A 286 16.41 8.83 15.30
N GLU A 287 15.87 7.66 15.67
CA GLU A 287 16.51 6.71 16.61
C GLU A 287 17.88 6.22 16.09
N ILE A 288 18.02 6.06 14.77
CA ILE A 288 19.25 5.55 14.14
C ILE A 288 20.23 6.68 13.83
N ASN A 289 19.74 7.81 13.31
CA ASN A 289 20.56 8.95 12.87
C ASN A 289 20.89 9.93 14.01
N GLY A 290 20.18 9.87 15.14
CA GLY A 290 20.31 10.78 16.28
C GLY A 290 19.60 12.14 16.11
N LYS A 291 19.03 12.40 14.91
CA LYS A 291 18.26 13.62 14.62
C LYS A 291 17.14 13.31 13.62
N LEU A 292 16.06 14.05 13.71
CA LEU A 292 14.93 13.95 12.79
C LEU A 292 15.37 14.36 11.37
N ASP A 293 14.82 13.71 10.35
CA ASP A 293 14.97 14.12 8.97
C ASP A 293 14.17 15.40 8.71
N GLU A 294 14.83 16.42 8.18
CA GLU A 294 14.22 17.71 7.84
C GLU A 294 13.63 17.73 6.42
N SER A 295 13.96 16.72 5.60
CA SER A 295 13.45 16.58 4.22
C SER A 295 12.00 16.11 4.17
N GLU A 296 11.44 15.92 2.98
CA GLU A 296 10.15 15.31 2.82
C GLU A 296 10.23 13.79 3.06
N TRP A 297 9.29 13.26 3.83
CA TRP A 297 9.27 11.84 4.22
C TRP A 297 8.48 10.96 3.26
N TYR A 298 7.63 11.58 2.45
CA TYR A 298 6.76 10.88 1.51
C TYR A 298 6.45 11.77 0.30
N ASP A 299 6.27 11.19 -0.88
CA ASP A 299 6.02 11.94 -2.13
C ASP A 299 4.61 12.54 -2.20
N ASP A 300 3.60 11.93 -1.54
CA ASP A 300 2.25 12.48 -1.43
C ASP A 300 2.19 13.55 -0.35
N GLU A 301 1.80 14.77 -0.73
CA GLU A 301 1.73 15.93 0.19
C GLU A 301 0.79 15.70 1.38
N THR A 302 -0.32 14.97 1.19
CA THR A 302 -1.30 14.73 2.26
C THR A 302 -0.74 13.75 3.27
N ILE A 303 -0.16 12.63 2.79
CA ILE A 303 0.48 11.63 3.65
C ILE A 303 1.65 12.26 4.39
N ASN A 304 2.55 12.93 3.68
CA ASN A 304 3.71 13.57 4.26
C ASN A 304 3.32 14.65 5.30
N GLY A 305 2.41 15.53 4.95
CA GLY A 305 1.93 16.58 5.84
C GLY A 305 1.21 16.04 7.08
N PHE A 306 0.41 14.99 6.94
CA PHE A 306 -0.28 14.34 8.05
C PHE A 306 0.70 13.58 8.95
N ALA A 307 1.65 12.84 8.36
CA ALA A 307 2.68 12.15 9.12
C ALA A 307 3.50 13.11 9.99
N LYS A 308 3.95 14.22 9.40
CA LYS A 308 4.67 15.27 10.15
C LYS A 308 3.81 15.91 11.23
N ALA A 309 2.51 16.12 10.98
CA ALA A 309 1.59 16.70 11.96
C ALA A 309 1.35 15.79 13.17
N ILE A 310 1.18 14.46 12.94
CA ILE A 310 0.96 13.51 14.04
C ILE A 310 2.26 13.02 14.69
N TYR A 311 3.43 13.28 14.12
CA TYR A 311 4.71 12.79 14.63
C TYR A 311 4.95 13.11 16.13
N PRO A 312 4.73 14.33 16.63
CA PRO A 312 4.90 14.62 18.06
C PRO A 312 4.00 13.78 18.96
N LEU A 313 2.78 13.48 18.50
CA LEU A 313 1.82 12.62 19.21
C LEU A 313 2.29 11.16 19.21
N VAL A 314 2.78 10.67 18.08
CA VAL A 314 3.37 9.33 17.94
C VAL A 314 4.57 9.18 18.89
N GLU A 315 5.49 10.13 18.88
CA GLU A 315 6.68 10.13 19.74
C GLU A 315 6.31 10.12 21.24
N ASP A 316 5.34 10.93 21.66
CA ASP A 316 4.84 10.98 23.04
C ASP A 316 4.26 9.62 23.48
N TYR A 317 3.46 8.97 22.60
CA TYR A 317 2.87 7.67 22.88
C TYR A 317 3.93 6.58 22.99
N LEU A 318 4.93 6.57 22.09
CA LEU A 318 6.06 5.63 22.15
C LEU A 318 6.90 5.81 23.43
N GLN A 319 7.18 7.05 23.82
CA GLN A 319 7.92 7.36 25.05
C GLN A 319 7.15 6.92 26.33
N LYS A 320 5.84 7.04 26.31
CA LYS A 320 4.95 6.64 27.42
C LYS A 320 4.54 5.18 27.37
N ASN A 321 5.03 4.42 26.38
CA ASN A 321 4.67 3.02 26.12
C ASN A 321 3.15 2.82 26.07
N LYS A 322 2.45 3.68 25.30
CA LYS A 322 1.00 3.61 25.08
C LYS A 322 0.68 2.91 23.75
N THR A 323 -0.48 2.28 23.69
CA THR A 323 -1.11 1.80 22.44
C THR A 323 -2.00 2.88 21.84
N ILE A 324 -2.34 2.74 20.55
CA ILE A 324 -3.33 3.61 19.88
C ILE A 324 -4.68 3.44 20.61
N ASP A 325 -5.20 4.54 21.10
CA ASP A 325 -6.47 4.62 21.83
C ASP A 325 -7.40 5.69 21.22
N LYS A 326 -8.57 5.88 21.83
CA LYS A 326 -9.54 6.89 21.38
C LYS A 326 -8.96 8.31 21.41
N GLU A 327 -8.18 8.63 22.43
CA GLU A 327 -7.55 9.97 22.57
C GLU A 327 -6.57 10.22 21.42
N PHE A 328 -5.78 9.19 21.05
CA PHE A 328 -4.86 9.27 19.91
C PHE A 328 -5.61 9.54 18.61
N ILE A 329 -6.70 8.80 18.36
CA ILE A 329 -7.50 8.95 17.14
C ILE A 329 -8.18 10.33 17.09
N ASP A 330 -8.81 10.77 18.18
CA ASP A 330 -9.46 12.08 18.23
C ASP A 330 -8.47 13.22 17.97
N LYS A 331 -7.27 13.16 18.56
CA LYS A 331 -6.18 14.13 18.29
C LYS A 331 -5.66 14.06 16.87
N SER A 332 -5.54 12.86 16.30
CA SER A 332 -5.10 12.69 14.90
C SER A 332 -6.10 13.31 13.93
N ILE A 333 -7.41 13.13 14.16
CA ILE A 333 -8.47 13.77 13.36
C ILE A 333 -8.40 15.30 13.48
N GLN A 334 -8.19 15.83 14.69
CA GLN A 334 -8.02 17.26 14.90
C GLN A 334 -6.80 17.79 14.12
N LEU A 335 -5.64 17.16 14.26
CA LEU A 335 -4.41 17.56 13.56
C LEU A 335 -4.56 17.49 12.04
N PHE A 336 -5.29 16.48 11.53
CA PHE A 336 -5.63 16.40 10.11
C PHE A 336 -6.47 17.61 9.67
N SER A 337 -7.52 17.95 10.42
CA SER A 337 -8.42 19.06 10.09
C SER A 337 -7.70 20.41 10.13
N GLU A 338 -6.77 20.60 11.07
CA GLU A 338 -5.95 21.81 11.19
C GLU A 338 -4.96 21.93 10.02
N LYS A 339 -4.35 20.82 9.61
CA LYS A 339 -3.38 20.78 8.52
C LYS A 339 -4.04 20.92 7.16
N PHE A 340 -5.23 20.32 6.98
CA PHE A 340 -5.93 20.23 5.69
C PHE A 340 -7.38 20.72 5.79
N PRO A 341 -7.64 22.00 6.14
CA PRO A 341 -9.00 22.49 6.37
C PRO A 341 -9.90 22.47 5.12
N ASN A 342 -9.31 22.39 3.93
CA ASN A 342 -10.04 22.33 2.65
C ASN A 342 -10.11 20.91 2.06
N SER A 343 -9.58 19.90 2.75
CA SER A 343 -9.45 18.52 2.23
C SER A 343 -10.79 17.92 1.81
N ILE A 344 -11.85 18.18 2.57
CA ILE A 344 -13.21 17.67 2.30
C ILE A 344 -13.80 18.19 0.98
N TYR A 345 -13.26 19.28 0.44
CA TYR A 345 -13.66 19.89 -0.83
C TYR A 345 -12.68 19.56 -1.97
N ASN A 346 -11.59 18.87 -1.70
CA ASN A 346 -10.57 18.53 -2.68
C ASN A 346 -10.96 17.27 -3.47
N TYR A 347 -11.02 17.38 -4.80
CA TYR A 347 -11.37 16.25 -5.67
C TYR A 347 -10.41 15.07 -5.51
N ALA A 348 -9.10 15.32 -5.51
CA ALA A 348 -8.10 14.25 -5.41
C ALA A 348 -8.25 13.47 -4.11
N GLN A 349 -8.41 14.16 -2.98
CA GLN A 349 -8.59 13.54 -1.67
C GLN A 349 -9.94 12.82 -1.55
N SER A 350 -11.00 13.37 -2.15
CA SER A 350 -12.33 12.75 -2.14
C SER A 350 -12.40 11.49 -3.02
N LEU A 351 -11.63 11.46 -4.11
CA LEU A 351 -11.59 10.34 -5.05
C LEU A 351 -10.59 9.25 -4.65
N ASN A 352 -9.66 9.51 -3.73
CA ASN A 352 -8.63 8.56 -3.32
C ASN A 352 -9.21 7.22 -2.82
N LYS A 353 -10.35 7.28 -2.10
CA LYS A 353 -11.13 6.11 -1.71
C LYS A 353 -12.60 6.36 -2.06
N THR A 354 -13.08 5.75 -3.15
CA THR A 354 -14.41 6.05 -3.69
C THR A 354 -15.05 4.83 -4.35
N ILE A 355 -16.37 4.84 -4.45
CA ILE A 355 -17.12 3.93 -5.32
C ILE A 355 -17.51 4.71 -6.57
N VAL A 356 -17.20 4.18 -7.75
CA VAL A 356 -17.57 4.75 -9.03
C VAL A 356 -18.79 4.04 -9.60
N TYR A 357 -19.83 4.81 -9.91
CA TYR A 357 -21.07 4.35 -10.53
C TYR A 357 -21.13 4.86 -11.98
N TYR A 358 -21.44 3.97 -12.90
CA TYR A 358 -21.45 4.27 -14.34
C TYR A 358 -22.39 3.33 -15.11
N ASP A 359 -22.71 3.64 -16.36
CA ASP A 359 -23.54 2.80 -17.23
C ASP A 359 -22.73 2.19 -18.38
N ASP A 360 -22.19 2.98 -19.29
CA ASP A 360 -21.66 2.55 -20.59
C ASP A 360 -20.12 2.50 -20.70
N PHE A 361 -19.40 2.32 -19.60
CA PHE A 361 -17.94 2.20 -19.61
C PHE A 361 -17.49 0.77 -19.40
N GLU A 362 -16.34 0.41 -19.96
CA GLU A 362 -15.60 -0.77 -19.55
C GLU A 362 -14.80 -0.47 -18.28
N GLY A 363 -14.99 -1.27 -17.22
CA GLY A 363 -14.47 -0.97 -15.89
C GLY A 363 -12.96 -0.73 -15.84
N ASN A 364 -12.17 -1.55 -16.53
CA ASN A 364 -10.71 -1.38 -16.56
C ASN A 364 -10.27 -0.13 -17.32
N GLU A 365 -10.95 0.22 -18.42
CA GLU A 365 -10.68 1.43 -19.18
C GLU A 365 -10.98 2.67 -18.32
N LEU A 366 -12.11 2.66 -17.62
CA LEU A 366 -12.51 3.74 -16.73
C LEU A 366 -11.51 3.97 -15.60
N VAL A 367 -11.07 2.90 -14.93
CA VAL A 367 -10.06 2.99 -13.85
C VAL A 367 -8.76 3.58 -14.36
N ASN A 368 -8.28 3.12 -15.51
CA ASN A 368 -7.06 3.66 -16.13
C ASN A 368 -7.22 5.16 -16.46
N GLN A 369 -8.36 5.55 -16.99
CA GLN A 369 -8.64 6.95 -17.33
C GLN A 369 -8.69 7.84 -16.08
N LEU A 370 -9.33 7.39 -14.99
CA LEU A 370 -9.35 8.10 -13.71
C LEU A 370 -7.94 8.22 -13.11
N SER A 371 -7.16 7.17 -13.17
CA SER A 371 -5.79 7.10 -12.62
C SER A 371 -4.80 8.02 -13.35
N ASN A 372 -5.09 8.46 -14.58
CA ASN A 372 -4.28 9.47 -15.28
C ASN A 372 -4.38 10.85 -14.63
N TYR A 373 -5.45 11.12 -13.89
CA TYR A 373 -5.73 12.43 -13.29
C TYR A 373 -5.65 12.44 -11.77
N PHE A 374 -6.07 11.35 -11.11
CA PHE A 374 -6.18 11.25 -9.66
C PHE A 374 -5.46 10.01 -9.14
N GLN A 375 -4.79 10.18 -8.02
CA GLN A 375 -4.28 9.04 -7.27
C GLN A 375 -5.45 8.37 -6.55
N ILE A 376 -5.68 7.09 -6.83
CA ILE A 376 -6.78 6.31 -6.28
C ILE A 376 -6.18 5.09 -5.58
N SER A 377 -6.25 5.06 -4.26
CA SER A 377 -5.74 3.94 -3.47
C SER A 377 -6.74 2.78 -3.36
N ASN A 378 -8.04 3.09 -3.41
CA ASN A 378 -9.09 2.08 -3.36
C ASN A 378 -10.30 2.53 -4.17
N ILE A 379 -10.57 1.82 -5.26
CA ILE A 379 -11.71 2.05 -6.13
C ILE A 379 -12.58 0.79 -6.19
N ASN A 380 -13.84 0.95 -5.82
CA ASN A 380 -14.89 -0.02 -6.10
C ASN A 380 -15.72 0.48 -7.28
N GLN A 381 -16.33 -0.42 -8.03
CA GLN A 381 -17.10 -0.10 -9.23
C GLN A 381 -18.48 -0.76 -9.14
N SER A 382 -19.50 -0.05 -9.59
CA SER A 382 -20.86 -0.59 -9.71
C SER A 382 -21.56 -0.06 -10.96
N SER A 383 -22.10 -0.97 -11.75
CA SER A 383 -22.75 -0.70 -13.03
C SER A 383 -23.88 -1.73 -13.28
N PRO A 384 -24.99 -1.34 -13.89
CA PRO A 384 -25.46 0.04 -14.16
C PRO A 384 -25.82 0.83 -12.90
N ILE A 385 -25.85 2.17 -12.99
CA ILE A 385 -26.12 3.09 -11.85
C ILE A 385 -27.40 2.74 -11.12
N LEU A 386 -28.48 2.47 -11.83
CA LEU A 386 -29.80 2.15 -11.26
C LEU A 386 -30.06 0.66 -11.05
N HIS A 387 -29.03 -0.18 -11.14
CA HIS A 387 -29.16 -1.61 -10.80
C HIS A 387 -29.42 -1.80 -9.30
N PRO A 388 -30.22 -2.79 -8.87
CA PRO A 388 -30.50 -3.02 -7.44
C PRO A 388 -29.25 -3.08 -6.54
N TYR A 389 -28.17 -3.75 -6.97
CA TYR A 389 -26.88 -3.77 -6.22
C TYR A 389 -26.22 -2.38 -6.13
N SER A 390 -26.34 -1.56 -7.19
CA SER A 390 -25.81 -0.18 -7.15
C SER A 390 -26.63 0.65 -6.16
N ILE A 391 -27.95 0.51 -6.15
CA ILE A 391 -28.85 1.20 -5.22
C ILE A 391 -28.58 0.79 -3.77
N GLU A 392 -28.41 -0.51 -3.50
CA GLU A 392 -28.01 -1.00 -2.19
C GLU A 392 -26.67 -0.37 -1.76
N SER A 393 -25.68 -0.38 -2.64
CA SER A 393 -24.38 0.24 -2.39
C SER A 393 -24.49 1.77 -2.17
N ILE A 394 -25.30 2.49 -2.95
CA ILE A 394 -25.55 3.92 -2.76
C ILE A 394 -26.11 4.21 -1.36
N THR A 395 -27.01 3.37 -0.88
CA THR A 395 -27.73 3.56 0.38
C THR A 395 -26.94 3.10 1.59
N GLU A 396 -26.23 1.98 1.51
CA GLU A 396 -25.62 1.33 2.67
C GLU A 396 -24.14 1.67 2.85
N ASN A 397 -23.42 1.89 1.75
CA ASN A 397 -21.99 2.12 1.80
C ASN A 397 -21.63 3.49 2.39
N ASN A 398 -20.53 3.53 3.15
CA ASN A 398 -20.03 4.76 3.77
C ASN A 398 -18.91 5.44 2.97
N ASN A 399 -18.45 4.89 1.83
CA ASN A 399 -17.40 5.50 1.01
C ASN A 399 -17.91 6.72 0.24
N ASN A 400 -17.00 7.58 -0.17
CA ASN A 400 -17.33 8.63 -1.13
C ASN A 400 -17.87 8.01 -2.42
N GLN A 401 -18.68 8.75 -3.14
CA GLN A 401 -19.37 8.22 -4.32
C GLN A 401 -19.13 9.14 -5.52
N PHE A 402 -18.78 8.55 -6.63
CA PHE A 402 -18.56 9.25 -7.89
C PHE A 402 -19.45 8.65 -8.98
N PHE A 403 -20.38 9.44 -9.48
CA PHE A 403 -21.30 9.06 -10.54
C PHE A 403 -20.84 9.64 -11.86
N ILE A 404 -20.75 8.82 -12.89
CA ILE A 404 -20.49 9.22 -14.27
C ILE A 404 -21.73 8.88 -15.07
N ILE A 405 -22.49 9.91 -15.44
CA ILE A 405 -23.81 9.82 -16.07
C ILE A 405 -23.70 10.35 -17.50
N ASP A 406 -23.61 9.46 -18.47
CA ASP A 406 -23.42 9.77 -19.89
C ASP A 406 -24.62 9.41 -20.78
N SER A 407 -25.63 8.76 -20.19
CA SER A 407 -26.88 8.36 -20.87
C SER A 407 -28.07 8.52 -19.93
N ASN A 408 -29.27 8.66 -20.48
CA ASN A 408 -30.52 8.81 -19.70
C ASN A 408 -30.43 9.82 -18.54
N GLN A 409 -29.68 10.89 -18.71
CA GLN A 409 -29.24 11.83 -17.67
C GLN A 409 -30.37 12.30 -16.76
N ASN A 410 -31.50 12.73 -17.35
CA ASN A 410 -32.64 13.27 -16.60
C ASN A 410 -33.32 12.22 -15.72
N ASP A 411 -33.49 10.99 -16.22
CA ASP A 411 -34.14 9.92 -15.50
C ASP A 411 -33.21 9.38 -14.38
N THR A 412 -31.90 9.26 -14.65
CA THR A 412 -30.90 8.88 -13.69
C THR A 412 -30.81 9.91 -12.56
N LEU A 413 -30.72 11.21 -12.87
CA LEU A 413 -30.66 12.25 -11.85
C LEU A 413 -31.96 12.34 -11.05
N LYS A 414 -33.14 12.17 -11.69
CA LYS A 414 -34.40 12.10 -10.99
C LYS A 414 -34.43 10.94 -10.00
N SER A 415 -34.00 9.77 -10.40
CA SER A 415 -33.92 8.61 -9.51
C SER A 415 -32.92 8.82 -8.37
N LEU A 416 -31.73 9.36 -8.66
CA LEU A 416 -30.73 9.69 -7.65
C LEU A 416 -31.21 10.78 -6.67
N SER A 417 -32.12 11.66 -7.07
CA SER A 417 -32.68 12.67 -6.18
C SER A 417 -33.55 12.10 -5.03
N GLU A 418 -33.94 10.83 -5.10
CA GLU A 418 -34.60 10.14 -3.99
C GLU A 418 -33.62 9.83 -2.87
N TYR A 419 -32.34 9.59 -3.21
CA TYR A 419 -31.24 9.29 -2.27
C TYR A 419 -30.44 10.52 -1.87
N PHE A 420 -30.39 11.53 -2.75
CA PHE A 420 -29.69 12.82 -2.54
C PHE A 420 -30.68 13.98 -2.74
N PRO A 421 -31.49 14.32 -1.73
CA PRO A 421 -32.54 15.35 -1.87
C PRO A 421 -32.00 16.72 -2.29
N GLU A 422 -30.73 17.00 -2.04
CA GLU A 422 -30.04 18.25 -2.38
C GLU A 422 -30.03 18.54 -3.89
N ILE A 423 -30.12 17.49 -4.73
CA ILE A 423 -30.14 17.67 -6.18
C ILE A 423 -31.52 17.92 -6.78
N LYS A 424 -32.61 17.83 -5.99
CA LYS A 424 -33.99 18.01 -6.49
C LYS A 424 -34.25 19.37 -7.13
N GLU A 425 -33.60 20.40 -6.63
CA GLU A 425 -33.80 21.79 -7.07
C GLU A 425 -32.82 22.20 -8.18
N VAL A 426 -31.89 21.29 -8.57
CA VAL A 426 -30.91 21.60 -9.61
C VAL A 426 -31.59 21.63 -10.98
N LYS A 427 -31.49 22.78 -11.68
CA LYS A 427 -31.93 22.89 -13.03
C LYS A 427 -30.84 22.40 -14.00
N PHE A 428 -31.11 21.32 -14.69
CA PHE A 428 -30.20 20.72 -15.66
C PHE A 428 -30.30 21.38 -17.03
N GLU A 429 -29.97 22.67 -17.11
CA GLU A 429 -30.11 23.46 -18.35
C GLU A 429 -28.91 23.30 -19.30
N LYS A 430 -27.75 22.84 -18.77
CA LYS A 430 -26.51 22.67 -19.55
C LYS A 430 -25.76 21.41 -19.12
N ILE A 431 -25.36 20.59 -20.06
CA ILE A 431 -24.49 19.47 -19.95
C ILE A 431 -23.24 19.79 -20.80
N PRO A 432 -21.97 19.49 -20.38
CA PRO A 432 -21.63 18.73 -19.19
C PRO A 432 -21.80 19.52 -17.89
N LEU A 433 -22.11 18.78 -16.83
CA LEU A 433 -22.40 19.33 -15.50
C LEU A 433 -21.61 18.53 -14.43
N ASN A 434 -20.95 19.22 -13.52
CA ASN A 434 -20.33 18.63 -12.34
C ASN A 434 -21.08 19.13 -11.10
N LEU A 435 -21.67 18.18 -10.36
CA LEU A 435 -22.33 18.42 -9.09
C LEU A 435 -21.53 17.78 -7.98
N SER A 436 -21.22 18.52 -6.93
CA SER A 436 -20.51 17.99 -5.77
C SER A 436 -21.18 18.47 -4.49
N LEU A 437 -21.40 17.53 -3.57
CA LEU A 437 -22.01 17.80 -2.28
C LEU A 437 -21.41 16.91 -1.17
N ILE A 438 -21.63 17.28 0.08
CA ILE A 438 -21.39 16.42 1.24
C ILE A 438 -22.77 16.07 1.80
N ASP A 439 -23.08 14.76 1.83
CA ASP A 439 -24.36 14.27 2.29
C ASP A 439 -24.45 14.21 3.85
N ASN A 440 -25.61 13.82 4.37
CA ASN A 440 -25.86 13.67 5.79
C ASN A 440 -25.03 12.54 6.47
N LYS A 441 -24.48 11.62 5.69
CA LYS A 441 -23.52 10.59 6.14
C LYS A 441 -22.07 11.08 6.07
N LYS A 442 -21.83 12.37 5.80
CA LYS A 442 -20.50 12.98 5.65
C LYS A 442 -19.70 12.39 4.47
N ARG A 443 -20.38 11.82 3.47
CA ARG A 443 -19.75 11.33 2.25
C ARG A 443 -19.66 12.47 1.23
N THR A 444 -18.55 12.53 0.52
CA THR A 444 -18.46 13.37 -0.70
C THR A 444 -19.15 12.63 -1.83
N ILE A 445 -20.13 13.27 -2.41
CA ILE A 445 -20.90 12.80 -3.56
C ILE A 445 -20.54 13.70 -4.75
N ILE A 446 -19.98 13.10 -5.80
CA ILE A 446 -19.62 13.79 -7.04
C ILE A 446 -20.45 13.18 -8.16
N MET A 447 -21.16 14.01 -8.92
CA MET A 447 -21.93 13.58 -10.09
C MET A 447 -21.44 14.34 -11.31
N LEU A 448 -20.84 13.62 -12.23
CA LEU A 448 -20.37 14.15 -13.51
C LEU A 448 -21.37 13.73 -14.59
N VAL A 449 -22.14 14.69 -15.08
CA VAL A 449 -23.16 14.49 -16.12
C VAL A 449 -22.58 14.93 -17.46
N LEU A 450 -22.51 14.01 -18.41
CA LEU A 450 -21.86 14.16 -19.69
C LEU A 450 -22.91 14.10 -20.85
N ASN A 451 -22.62 14.71 -21.99
CA ASN A 451 -23.42 14.44 -23.20
C ASN A 451 -23.12 13.02 -23.74
N ASN A 452 -21.88 12.59 -23.61
CA ASN A 452 -21.41 11.26 -24.00
C ASN A 452 -20.07 10.98 -23.35
N LYS A 453 -19.63 9.71 -23.34
CA LYS A 453 -18.41 9.26 -22.67
C LYS A 453 -17.11 9.89 -23.18
N SER A 454 -17.07 10.41 -24.41
CA SER A 454 -15.84 11.04 -24.95
C SER A 454 -15.49 12.35 -24.24
N GLU A 455 -16.41 12.95 -23.48
CA GLU A 455 -16.17 14.18 -22.72
C GLU A 455 -15.48 13.92 -21.38
N LEU A 456 -15.42 12.67 -20.91
CA LEU A 456 -14.92 12.32 -19.57
C LEU A 456 -13.50 12.84 -19.34
N ASP A 457 -12.59 12.61 -20.27
CA ASP A 457 -11.19 13.03 -20.15
C ASP A 457 -11.03 14.54 -19.93
N LEU A 458 -11.77 15.34 -20.70
CA LEU A 458 -11.78 16.79 -20.59
C LEU A 458 -12.31 17.24 -19.21
N GLN A 459 -13.36 16.59 -18.70
CA GLN A 459 -13.95 16.98 -17.42
C GLN A 459 -13.05 16.56 -16.24
N LEU A 460 -12.43 15.39 -16.30
CA LEU A 460 -11.44 14.96 -15.28
C LEU A 460 -10.26 15.92 -15.23
N LYS A 461 -9.78 16.37 -16.40
CA LYS A 461 -8.73 17.39 -16.49
C LYS A 461 -9.15 18.70 -15.81
N LYS A 462 -10.36 19.19 -16.07
CA LYS A 462 -10.89 20.39 -15.40
C LYS A 462 -11.01 20.21 -13.88
N MET A 463 -11.49 19.05 -13.42
CA MET A 463 -11.57 18.77 -11.99
C MET A 463 -10.19 18.79 -11.34
N LYS A 464 -9.16 18.23 -12.01
CA LYS A 464 -7.77 18.27 -11.55
C LYS A 464 -7.22 19.71 -11.51
N GLU A 465 -7.50 20.51 -12.53
CA GLU A 465 -7.07 21.91 -12.61
C GLU A 465 -7.74 22.79 -11.55
N ASN A 466 -9.05 22.60 -11.33
CA ASN A 466 -9.82 23.34 -10.32
C ASN A 466 -9.47 22.94 -8.88
N GLN A 467 -8.99 21.72 -8.65
CA GLN A 467 -8.62 21.13 -7.36
C GLN A 467 -9.76 21.02 -6.34
N PHE A 468 -10.54 22.07 -6.15
CA PHE A 468 -11.58 22.15 -5.11
C PHE A 468 -12.95 22.40 -5.71
N PHE A 469 -13.97 21.83 -5.06
CA PHE A 469 -15.37 22.20 -5.29
C PHE A 469 -15.88 23.04 -4.12
N ASN A 470 -16.92 23.85 -4.36
CA ASN A 470 -17.50 24.70 -3.32
C ASN A 470 -18.69 23.98 -2.66
N SER A 471 -18.62 23.67 -1.37
CA SER A 471 -19.64 22.89 -0.67
C SER A 471 -20.90 23.65 -0.29
N LYS A 472 -20.91 24.98 -0.44
CA LYS A 472 -22.07 25.79 -0.01
C LYS A 472 -23.16 25.90 -1.05
N GLN A 473 -22.89 25.44 -2.25
CA GLN A 473 -23.88 25.37 -3.35
C GLN A 473 -23.53 24.19 -4.24
N LEU A 474 -24.55 23.48 -4.69
CA LEU A 474 -24.44 22.61 -5.84
C LEU A 474 -23.81 23.43 -6.98
N ILE A 475 -22.56 23.09 -7.33
CA ILE A 475 -21.89 23.88 -8.37
C ILE A 475 -22.22 23.26 -9.70
N GLN A 476 -22.86 24.07 -10.52
CA GLN A 476 -22.90 23.93 -11.95
C GLN A 476 -21.63 24.60 -12.50
N ASN A 477 -20.62 23.83 -12.86
CA ASN A 477 -19.45 24.33 -13.60
C ASN A 477 -19.56 24.00 -15.05
#